data_5e8d3e5b1de72eaa573fa40482e8f0e7
#
_entry.id   5e8d3e5b1de72eaa573fa40482e8f0e7
#
_cell.length_a   1.000
_cell.length_b   1.000
_cell.length_c   1.000
_cell.angle_alpha   90.00
_cell.angle_beta   90.00
_cell.angle_gamma   90.00
#
_symmetry.space_group_name_H-M   'P 1'
#
loop_
_entity.id
_entity.type
_entity.pdbx_description
1 polymer ?
#
loop_
_entity_poly.entity_id
_entity_poly.type
_entity_poly.pdbx_seq_one_letter_code
_entity_poly.pdbx_strand_id
1 'polypeptide(L)'
;GLEEVARIRKEMEQVKAQVEFQGSLEEFLNYVKTDPKAMPYKTSAEVLAGFQSILDKITPKLKTMFNVTPKTPFEIRQTEKYREASASAEYIQGSPDGKRPGIFYMPIPDQTKFNVTSGMESLFLHEAIPGHHYQISLQQENTKLPKFMRFGWIGAYGEGWALYCESLGSEF
;
A
#
# COMPACT_ATOMS: atom_id res chain seq x y z
N GLY A 1 14.06 3.46 -17.43
CA GLY A 1 13.06 3.52 -18.49
C GLY A 1 12.88 2.23 -19.24
N LEU A 2 13.30 2.13 -20.53
CA LEU A 2 13.00 0.97 -21.38
C LEU A 2 13.57 -0.37 -20.86
N GLU A 3 14.77 -0.37 -20.32
CA GLU A 3 15.40 -1.56 -19.71
C GLU A 3 14.56 -2.08 -18.52
N GLU A 4 14.03 -1.18 -17.69
CA GLU A 4 13.20 -1.55 -16.56
C GLU A 4 11.85 -2.13 -16.99
N VAL A 5 11.24 -1.58 -18.05
CA VAL A 5 10.04 -2.15 -18.65
C VAL A 5 10.29 -3.57 -19.16
N ALA A 6 11.44 -3.80 -19.82
CA ALA A 6 11.80 -5.12 -20.30
C ALA A 6 12.04 -6.11 -19.15
N ARG A 7 12.69 -5.67 -18.07
CA ARG A 7 12.92 -6.47 -16.86
C ARG A 7 11.59 -6.89 -16.22
N ILE A 8 10.69 -5.93 -15.98
CA ILE A 8 9.36 -6.20 -15.38
C ILE A 8 8.55 -7.17 -16.25
N ARG A 9 8.54 -6.96 -17.56
CA ARG A 9 7.83 -7.86 -18.48
C ARG A 9 8.37 -9.30 -18.41
N LYS A 10 9.68 -9.45 -18.31
CA LYS A 10 10.31 -10.77 -18.13
C LYS A 10 9.89 -11.43 -16.82
N GLU A 11 9.83 -10.67 -15.74
CA GLU A 11 9.39 -11.18 -14.43
C GLU A 11 7.91 -11.59 -14.45
N MET A 12 7.04 -10.80 -15.10
CA MET A 12 5.64 -11.17 -15.31
C MET A 12 5.49 -12.50 -16.08
N GLU A 13 6.31 -12.73 -17.12
CA GLU A 13 6.34 -14.02 -17.84
C GLU A 13 6.80 -15.16 -16.94
N GLN A 14 7.75 -14.91 -16.04
CA GLN A 14 8.20 -15.91 -15.07
C GLN A 14 7.09 -16.27 -14.08
N VAL A 15 6.37 -15.28 -13.54
CA VAL A 15 5.22 -15.52 -12.66
C VAL A 15 4.13 -16.31 -13.38
N LYS A 16 3.81 -15.93 -14.63
CA LYS A 16 2.86 -16.66 -15.47
C LYS A 16 3.25 -18.14 -15.62
N ALA A 17 4.55 -18.41 -15.85
CA ALA A 17 5.06 -19.77 -15.97
C ALA A 17 5.01 -20.54 -14.64
N GLN A 18 5.30 -19.88 -13.50
CA GLN A 18 5.23 -20.50 -12.17
C GLN A 18 3.81 -20.96 -11.79
N VAL A 19 2.80 -20.21 -12.23
CA VAL A 19 1.39 -20.58 -12.01
C VAL A 19 0.82 -21.48 -13.13
N GLU A 20 1.70 -21.93 -14.04
CA GLU A 20 1.35 -22.85 -15.14
C GLU A 20 0.24 -22.35 -16.07
N PHE A 21 0.07 -21.02 -16.16
CA PHE A 21 -0.94 -20.42 -17.04
C PHE A 21 -0.58 -20.62 -18.52
N GLN A 22 -1.49 -21.23 -19.27
CA GLN A 22 -1.36 -21.44 -20.71
C GLN A 22 -1.95 -20.26 -21.47
N GLY A 23 -1.13 -19.59 -22.27
CA GLY A 23 -1.55 -18.42 -23.06
C GLY A 23 -0.52 -17.28 -23.07
N SER A 24 -0.88 -16.19 -23.73
CA SER A 24 -0.05 -14.98 -23.77
C SER A 24 -0.01 -14.25 -22.41
N LEU A 25 0.94 -13.34 -22.25
CA LEU A 25 0.98 -12.46 -21.06
C LEU A 25 -0.28 -11.60 -20.95
N GLU A 26 -0.80 -11.12 -22.08
CA GLU A 26 -2.02 -10.31 -22.09
C GLU A 26 -3.24 -11.11 -21.59
N GLU A 27 -3.38 -12.35 -22.04
CA GLU A 27 -4.43 -13.25 -21.57
C GLU A 27 -4.28 -13.55 -20.07
N PHE A 28 -3.05 -13.75 -19.60
CA PHE A 28 -2.76 -13.93 -18.17
C PHE A 28 -3.15 -12.72 -17.34
N LEU A 29 -2.77 -11.51 -17.77
CA LEU A 29 -3.13 -10.28 -17.05
C LEU A 29 -4.65 -10.04 -17.05
N ASN A 30 -5.33 -10.37 -18.16
CA ASN A 30 -6.79 -10.31 -18.20
C ASN A 30 -7.44 -11.34 -17.27
N TYR A 31 -6.90 -12.56 -17.23
CA TYR A 31 -7.36 -13.61 -16.30
C TYR A 31 -7.23 -13.14 -14.84
N VAL A 32 -6.05 -12.63 -14.44
CA VAL A 32 -5.83 -12.12 -13.08
C VAL A 32 -6.81 -11.00 -12.71
N LYS A 33 -7.15 -10.13 -13.67
CA LYS A 33 -8.12 -9.04 -13.45
C LYS A 33 -9.56 -9.52 -13.31
N THR A 34 -9.93 -10.63 -13.93
CA THR A 34 -11.33 -11.04 -14.09
C THR A 34 -11.68 -12.33 -13.35
N ASP A 35 -10.70 -13.04 -12.78
CA ASP A 35 -10.95 -14.27 -12.02
C ASP A 35 -11.81 -13.97 -10.78
N PRO A 36 -13.03 -14.55 -10.67
CA PRO A 36 -13.87 -14.37 -9.50
C PRO A 36 -13.20 -14.79 -8.17
N LYS A 37 -12.24 -15.72 -8.23
CA LYS A 37 -11.48 -16.15 -7.05
C LYS A 37 -10.59 -15.02 -6.49
N ALA A 38 -10.21 -14.07 -7.34
CA ALA A 38 -9.46 -12.89 -6.93
C ALA A 38 -10.35 -11.82 -6.28
N MET A 39 -11.66 -12.00 -6.25
CA MET A 39 -12.64 -11.07 -5.70
C MET A 39 -13.46 -11.75 -4.57
N PRO A 40 -12.82 -12.11 -3.45
CA PRO A 40 -13.44 -12.94 -2.41
C PRO A 40 -14.41 -12.19 -1.51
N TYR A 41 -14.37 -10.85 -1.49
CA TYR A 41 -15.08 -10.05 -0.51
C TYR A 41 -16.55 -9.82 -0.86
N LYS A 42 -17.41 -9.88 0.16
CA LYS A 42 -18.85 -9.64 0.06
C LYS A 42 -19.28 -8.33 0.69
N THR A 43 -18.47 -7.80 1.59
CA THR A 43 -18.75 -6.56 2.33
C THR A 43 -17.52 -5.66 2.37
N SER A 44 -17.73 -4.35 2.51
CA SER A 44 -16.63 -3.40 2.70
C SER A 44 -15.83 -3.69 3.98
N ALA A 45 -16.51 -4.21 5.02
CA ALA A 45 -15.85 -4.61 6.27
C ALA A 45 -14.83 -5.74 6.04
N GLU A 46 -15.12 -6.69 5.16
CA GLU A 46 -14.17 -7.76 4.80
C GLU A 46 -12.96 -7.21 4.05
N VAL A 47 -13.13 -6.23 3.17
CA VAL A 47 -11.99 -5.55 2.52
C VAL A 47 -11.08 -4.88 3.54
N LEU A 48 -11.67 -4.11 4.48
CA LEU A 48 -10.90 -3.46 5.55
C LEU A 48 -10.21 -4.47 6.46
N ALA A 49 -10.88 -5.58 6.79
CA ALA A 49 -10.28 -6.68 7.55
C ALA A 49 -9.11 -7.34 6.80
N GLY A 50 -9.18 -7.41 5.46
CA GLY A 50 -8.08 -7.85 4.63
C GLY A 50 -6.84 -6.96 4.78
N PHE A 51 -7.00 -5.65 4.74
CA PHE A 51 -5.90 -4.71 5.01
C PHE A 51 -5.39 -4.81 6.45
N GLN A 52 -6.28 -4.98 7.43
CA GLN A 52 -5.87 -5.22 8.82
C GLN A 52 -5.02 -6.49 8.94
N SER A 53 -5.37 -7.56 8.23
CA SER A 53 -4.60 -8.80 8.22
C SER A 53 -3.18 -8.62 7.64
N ILE A 54 -3.03 -7.75 6.64
CA ILE A 54 -1.71 -7.38 6.12
C ILE A 54 -0.91 -6.66 7.22
N LEU A 55 -1.50 -5.68 7.90
CA LEU A 55 -0.86 -4.97 9.02
C LEU A 55 -0.41 -5.93 10.12
N ASP A 56 -1.28 -6.85 10.51
CA ASP A 56 -0.99 -7.84 11.57
C ASP A 56 0.17 -8.76 11.17
N LYS A 57 0.23 -9.17 9.90
CA LYS A 57 1.30 -10.00 9.34
C LYS A 57 2.67 -9.29 9.35
N ILE A 58 2.71 -8.01 8.95
CA ILE A 58 3.96 -7.27 8.82
C ILE A 58 4.48 -6.69 10.15
N THR A 59 3.58 -6.35 11.09
CA THR A 59 3.91 -5.67 12.35
C THR A 59 5.04 -6.34 13.15
N PRO A 60 5.06 -7.67 13.34
CA PRO A 60 6.15 -8.34 14.05
C PRO A 60 7.51 -8.15 13.37
N LYS A 61 7.53 -8.10 12.04
CA LYS A 61 8.76 -8.02 11.25
C LYS A 61 9.33 -6.60 11.16
N LEU A 62 8.47 -5.58 11.32
CA LEU A 62 8.92 -4.18 11.28
C LEU A 62 10.05 -3.88 12.27
N LYS A 63 10.00 -4.47 13.46
CA LYS A 63 11.02 -4.28 14.49
C LYS A 63 12.38 -4.88 14.14
N THR A 64 12.42 -5.85 13.24
CA THR A 64 13.67 -6.45 12.75
C THR A 64 14.28 -5.63 11.61
N MET A 65 13.46 -4.84 10.92
CA MET A 65 13.86 -4.04 9.76
C MET A 65 14.14 -2.58 10.10
N PHE A 66 13.42 -2.03 11.08
CA PHE A 66 13.47 -0.61 11.43
C PHE A 66 13.78 -0.40 12.92
N ASN A 67 14.83 0.35 13.20
CA ASN A 67 15.23 0.69 14.59
C ASN A 67 14.31 1.73 15.23
N VAL A 68 13.57 2.50 14.44
CA VAL A 68 12.70 3.56 14.92
C VAL A 68 11.31 3.36 14.32
N THR A 69 10.30 3.47 15.17
CA THR A 69 8.88 3.40 14.76
C THR A 69 8.18 4.71 15.07
N PRO A 70 7.20 5.13 14.25
CA PRO A 70 6.39 6.30 14.54
C PRO A 70 5.64 6.17 15.86
N LYS A 71 5.47 7.31 16.55
CA LYS A 71 4.58 7.44 17.73
C LYS A 71 3.17 7.80 17.33
N THR A 72 3.02 8.45 16.17
CA THR A 72 1.72 8.83 15.59
C THR A 72 0.87 7.57 15.39
N PRO A 73 -0.36 7.53 15.96
CA PRO A 73 -1.26 6.40 15.76
C PRO A 73 -1.64 6.24 14.29
N PHE A 74 -2.02 5.01 13.90
CA PHE A 74 -2.41 4.66 12.54
C PHE A 74 -3.79 4.00 12.52
N GLU A 75 -4.59 4.31 11.50
CA GLU A 75 -5.89 3.73 11.27
C GLU A 75 -6.13 3.40 9.79
N ILE A 76 -6.95 2.37 9.55
CA ILE A 76 -7.46 2.00 8.23
C ILE A 76 -8.94 2.37 8.18
N ARG A 77 -9.35 3.13 7.18
CA ARG A 77 -10.75 3.57 7.03
C ARG A 77 -11.24 3.44 5.60
N GLN A 78 -12.53 3.16 5.44
CA GLN A 78 -13.19 3.34 4.15
C GLN A 78 -13.30 4.83 3.84
N THR A 79 -13.10 5.19 2.58
CA THR A 79 -13.36 6.54 2.09
C THR A 79 -14.84 6.88 2.26
N GLU A 80 -15.14 8.13 2.60
CA GLU A 80 -16.51 8.57 2.83
C GLU A 80 -17.36 8.46 1.56
N LYS A 81 -18.60 8.03 1.69
CA LYS A 81 -19.51 7.73 0.58
C LYS A 81 -19.64 8.85 -0.45
N TYR A 82 -19.62 10.12 -0.01
CA TYR A 82 -19.82 11.26 -0.89
C TYR A 82 -18.67 11.50 -1.86
N ARG A 83 -17.46 11.03 -1.57
CA ARG A 83 -16.28 11.17 -2.43
C ARG A 83 -15.73 9.85 -2.96
N GLU A 84 -16.25 8.71 -2.49
CA GLU A 84 -15.73 7.38 -2.77
C GLU A 84 -15.63 7.06 -4.27
N ALA A 85 -16.62 7.51 -5.08
CA ALA A 85 -16.66 7.22 -6.50
C ALA A 85 -15.52 7.87 -7.32
N SER A 86 -14.93 8.96 -6.81
CA SER A 86 -13.86 9.72 -7.48
C SER A 86 -12.52 9.69 -6.74
N ALA A 87 -12.49 9.08 -5.55
CA ALA A 87 -11.27 8.98 -4.75
C ALA A 87 -10.39 7.83 -5.23
N SER A 88 -9.09 7.99 -5.07
CA SER A 88 -8.12 6.89 -5.02
C SER A 88 -7.81 6.52 -3.57
N ALA A 89 -7.15 5.39 -3.37
CA ALA A 89 -6.54 5.09 -2.08
C ALA A 89 -5.53 6.18 -1.74
N GLU A 90 -5.48 6.58 -0.47
CA GLU A 90 -4.62 7.67 -0.03
C GLU A 90 -4.23 7.56 1.45
N TYR A 91 -3.08 8.08 1.80
CA TYR A 91 -2.68 8.29 3.17
C TYR A 91 -2.87 9.74 3.58
N ILE A 92 -3.60 9.98 4.66
CA ILE A 92 -3.73 11.29 5.29
C ILE A 92 -2.91 11.32 6.58
N GLN A 93 -1.95 12.23 6.63
CA GLN A 93 -1.02 12.35 7.75
C GLN A 93 -1.70 12.71 9.07
N GLY A 94 -1.21 12.11 10.14
CA GLY A 94 -1.60 12.44 11.51
C GLY A 94 -1.00 13.76 12.00
N SER A 95 -1.13 14.00 13.31
CA SER A 95 -0.46 15.12 13.98
C SER A 95 0.75 14.64 14.78
N PRO A 96 1.87 15.40 14.80
CA PRO A 96 3.10 14.98 15.49
C PRO A 96 2.96 14.91 17.02
N ASP A 97 1.86 15.44 17.58
CA ASP A 97 1.51 15.31 19.00
C ASP A 97 0.69 14.04 19.32
N GLY A 98 0.42 13.21 18.30
CA GLY A 98 -0.31 11.96 18.41
C GLY A 98 -1.82 12.08 18.65
N LYS A 99 -2.39 13.30 18.66
CA LYS A 99 -3.83 13.51 18.92
C LYS A 99 -4.69 13.11 17.73
N ARG A 100 -4.17 13.24 16.53
CA ARG A 100 -4.84 12.82 15.30
C ARG A 100 -4.02 11.70 14.67
N PRO A 101 -4.64 10.54 14.38
CA PRO A 101 -3.97 9.43 13.71
C PRO A 101 -3.62 9.76 12.26
N GLY A 102 -2.61 9.10 11.72
CA GLY A 102 -2.46 8.93 10.30
C GLY A 102 -3.49 7.92 9.80
N ILE A 103 -4.11 8.17 8.67
CA ILE A 103 -5.22 7.35 8.18
C ILE A 103 -4.94 6.91 6.75
N PHE A 104 -4.97 5.61 6.53
CA PHE A 104 -5.08 5.04 5.20
C PHE A 104 -6.56 4.96 4.81
N TYR A 105 -6.95 5.72 3.80
CA TYR A 105 -8.30 5.71 3.24
C TYR A 105 -8.36 4.81 2.01
N MET A 106 -9.33 3.91 1.99
CA MET A 106 -9.57 3.00 0.87
C MET A 106 -10.98 3.21 0.31
N PRO A 107 -11.13 3.66 -0.94
CA PRO A 107 -12.43 3.68 -1.60
C PRO A 107 -12.88 2.27 -1.96
N ILE A 108 -14.11 1.93 -1.59
CA ILE A 108 -14.71 0.60 -1.84
C ILE A 108 -16.10 0.81 -2.44
N PRO A 109 -16.19 1.35 -3.67
CA PRO A 109 -17.48 1.62 -4.30
C PRO A 109 -18.28 0.34 -4.57
N ASP A 110 -17.60 -0.77 -4.84
CA ASP A 110 -18.18 -2.10 -5.03
C ASP A 110 -17.19 -3.17 -4.52
N GLN A 111 -17.41 -3.65 -3.31
CA GLN A 111 -16.55 -4.66 -2.68
C GLN A 111 -16.52 -5.99 -3.43
N THR A 112 -17.57 -6.30 -4.20
CA THR A 112 -17.63 -7.56 -4.97
C THR A 112 -16.70 -7.56 -6.18
N LYS A 113 -16.19 -6.38 -6.56
CA LYS A 113 -15.19 -6.18 -7.61
C LYS A 113 -13.79 -5.87 -7.06
N PHE A 114 -13.63 -5.92 -5.73
CA PHE A 114 -12.33 -5.68 -5.12
C PHE A 114 -11.40 -6.86 -5.37
N ASN A 115 -10.43 -6.67 -6.25
CA ASN A 115 -9.49 -7.70 -6.67
C ASN A 115 -8.25 -7.70 -5.77
N VAL A 116 -8.05 -8.77 -4.97
CA VAL A 116 -6.92 -8.89 -4.04
C VAL A 116 -5.58 -9.06 -4.74
N THR A 117 -5.56 -9.53 -5.99
CA THR A 117 -4.32 -9.74 -6.77
C THR A 117 -3.86 -8.49 -7.53
N SER A 118 -4.65 -7.41 -7.52
CA SER A 118 -4.29 -6.17 -8.19
C SER A 118 -3.44 -5.23 -7.34
N GLY A 119 -2.59 -5.79 -6.48
CA GLY A 119 -1.63 -5.01 -5.71
C GLY A 119 -2.12 -4.57 -4.32
N MET A 120 -3.04 -5.31 -3.70
CA MET A 120 -3.56 -4.97 -2.36
C MET A 120 -2.44 -4.84 -1.31
N GLU A 121 -1.51 -5.80 -1.26
CA GLU A 121 -0.38 -5.77 -0.33
C GLU A 121 0.60 -4.64 -0.69
N SER A 122 0.96 -4.50 -1.96
CA SER A 122 1.85 -3.45 -2.47
C SER A 122 1.31 -2.06 -2.17
N LEU A 123 0.01 -1.83 -2.44
CA LEU A 123 -0.67 -0.58 -2.12
C LEU A 123 -0.62 -0.27 -0.60
N PHE A 124 -0.83 -1.28 0.24
CA PHE A 124 -0.76 -1.09 1.69
C PHE A 124 0.65 -0.73 2.15
N LEU A 125 1.67 -1.37 1.58
CA LEU A 125 3.07 -1.06 1.88
C LEU A 125 3.46 0.35 1.42
N HIS A 126 2.88 0.85 0.33
CA HIS A 126 3.08 2.20 -0.20
C HIS A 126 2.42 3.27 0.68
N GLU A 127 1.11 3.18 0.82
CA GLU A 127 0.30 4.22 1.48
C GLU A 127 0.41 4.19 3.00
N ALA A 128 0.51 2.98 3.57
CA ALA A 128 0.41 2.78 4.99
C ALA A 128 1.78 2.51 5.64
N ILE A 129 2.04 1.27 5.97
CA ILE A 129 3.17 0.83 6.79
C ILE A 129 3.99 -0.22 6.02
N PRO A 130 5.29 -0.01 5.82
CA PRO A 130 6.13 1.09 6.31
C PRO A 130 6.27 2.31 5.37
N GLY A 131 5.33 2.50 4.43
CA GLY A 131 5.34 3.56 3.42
C GLY A 131 5.13 4.96 3.97
N HIS A 132 4.15 5.66 3.43
CA HIS A 132 3.90 7.07 3.75
C HIS A 132 3.69 7.33 5.25
N HIS A 133 2.98 6.45 5.97
CA HIS A 133 2.78 6.64 7.40
C HIS A 133 4.12 6.70 8.16
N TYR A 134 5.03 5.76 7.88
CA TYR A 134 6.33 5.72 8.56
C TYR A 134 7.18 6.95 8.23
N GLN A 135 7.36 7.23 6.95
CA GLN A 135 8.24 8.29 6.50
C GLN A 135 7.76 9.67 6.99
N ILE A 136 6.48 9.98 6.78
CA ILE A 136 5.91 11.29 7.13
C ILE A 136 5.87 11.48 8.65
N SER A 137 5.43 10.46 9.39
CA SER A 137 5.36 10.56 10.85
C SER A 137 6.73 10.72 11.48
N LEU A 138 7.72 9.91 11.10
CA LEU A 138 9.09 10.03 11.61
C LEU A 138 9.73 11.37 11.26
N GLN A 139 9.47 11.89 10.04
CA GLN A 139 9.94 13.21 9.62
C GLN A 139 9.32 14.32 10.49
N GLN A 140 8.02 14.27 10.74
CA GLN A 140 7.32 15.25 11.57
C GLN A 140 7.71 15.17 13.04
N GLU A 141 7.95 13.98 13.56
CA GLU A 141 8.37 13.73 14.95
C GLU A 141 9.82 14.14 15.22
N ASN A 142 10.66 14.27 14.20
CA ASN A 142 12.07 14.64 14.35
C ASN A 142 12.25 16.12 14.62
N THR A 143 12.21 16.51 15.89
CA THR A 143 12.36 17.90 16.33
C THR A 143 13.74 18.51 16.08
N LYS A 144 14.75 17.72 15.69
CA LYS A 144 16.07 18.20 15.29
C LYS A 144 16.07 18.84 13.89
N LEU A 145 15.08 18.51 13.07
CA LEU A 145 14.91 19.10 11.75
C LEU A 145 14.20 20.45 11.85
N PRO A 146 14.57 21.44 11.00
CA PRO A 146 13.85 22.70 10.90
C PRO A 146 12.42 22.47 10.38
N LYS A 147 11.49 23.36 10.72
CA LYS A 147 10.05 23.20 10.41
C LYS A 147 9.75 22.95 8.93
N PHE A 148 10.45 23.64 8.02
CA PHE A 148 10.21 23.46 6.59
C PHE A 148 10.58 22.06 6.09
N MET A 149 11.55 21.39 6.72
CA MET A 149 11.90 20.01 6.42
C MET A 149 10.92 19.02 7.08
N ARG A 150 10.44 19.33 8.29
CA ARG A 150 9.51 18.48 9.03
C ARG A 150 8.15 18.38 8.36
N PHE A 151 7.66 19.47 7.79
CA PHE A 151 6.30 19.62 7.27
C PHE A 151 6.25 19.87 5.75
N GLY A 152 7.41 19.93 5.09
CA GLY A 152 7.48 20.03 3.64
C GLY A 152 7.32 18.67 2.97
N TRP A 153 6.85 18.70 1.73
CA TRP A 153 6.76 17.52 0.89
C TRP A 153 7.75 17.60 -0.27
N ILE A 154 8.58 16.59 -0.42
CA ILE A 154 9.48 16.41 -1.56
C ILE A 154 9.09 15.10 -2.22
N GLY A 155 8.40 15.17 -3.38
CA GLY A 155 7.83 14.00 -4.07
C GLY A 155 8.85 12.90 -4.30
N ALA A 156 10.05 13.23 -4.79
CA ALA A 156 11.11 12.24 -5.02
C ALA A 156 11.50 11.45 -3.73
N TYR A 157 11.42 12.09 -2.57
CA TYR A 157 11.70 11.42 -1.30
C TYR A 157 10.50 10.61 -0.81
N GLY A 158 9.32 11.22 -0.74
CA GLY A 158 8.12 10.55 -0.22
C GLY A 158 7.67 9.38 -1.09
N GLU A 159 7.55 9.59 -2.40
CA GLU A 159 7.15 8.56 -3.35
C GLU A 159 8.25 7.52 -3.56
N GLY A 160 9.52 7.96 -3.60
CA GLY A 160 10.65 7.04 -3.70
C GLY A 160 10.77 6.11 -2.51
N TRP A 161 10.49 6.60 -1.29
CA TRP A 161 10.39 5.75 -0.09
C TRP A 161 9.24 4.77 -0.20
N ALA A 162 8.06 5.22 -0.60
CA ALA A 162 6.87 4.39 -0.73
C ALA A 162 7.07 3.27 -1.77
N LEU A 163 7.65 3.59 -2.95
CA LEU A 163 8.03 2.60 -3.96
C LEU A 163 9.08 1.59 -3.43
N TYR A 164 10.04 2.06 -2.64
CA TYR A 164 10.99 1.15 -1.99
C TYR A 164 10.27 0.21 -1.03
N CYS A 165 9.29 0.69 -0.26
CA CYS A 165 8.51 -0.14 0.65
C CYS A 165 7.71 -1.23 -0.06
N GLU A 166 7.21 -0.97 -1.27
CA GLU A 166 6.56 -2.01 -2.10
C GLU A 166 7.52 -3.18 -2.37
N SER A 167 8.81 -2.89 -2.64
CA SER A 167 9.81 -3.93 -2.90
C SER A 167 10.13 -4.80 -1.68
N LEU A 168 9.83 -4.33 -0.46
CA LEU A 168 10.03 -5.08 0.78
C LEU A 168 8.99 -6.18 1.01
N GLY A 169 7.94 -6.25 0.19
CA GLY A 169 6.85 -7.21 0.37
C GLY A 169 7.30 -8.67 0.42
N SER A 170 8.38 -9.01 -0.30
CA SER A 170 8.96 -10.36 -0.27
C SER A 170 9.69 -10.70 1.03
N GLU A 171 9.99 -9.72 1.87
CA GLU A 171 10.70 -9.88 3.16
C GLU A 171 9.72 -10.02 4.34
N PHE A 172 8.44 -9.68 4.12
CA PHE A 172 7.35 -9.80 5.07
C PHE A 172 6.59 -11.13 4.90
#